data_e61813425e1719a1d883aa054383f9c3
#
_entry.id   e61813425e1719a1d883aa054383f9c3
#
_cell.length_a   1.000
_cell.length_b   1.000
_cell.length_c   1.000
_cell.angle_alpha   90.00
_cell.angle_beta   90.00
_cell.angle_gamma   90.00
#
_symmetry.space_group_name_H-M   'P 1'
#
loop_
_entity.id
_entity.type
_entity.pdbx_description
1 polymer ?
#
loop_
_entity_poly.entity_id
_entity_poly.type
_entity_poly.pdbx_seq_one_letter_code
_entity_poly.pdbx_strand_id
1 'polypeptide(L)'
;MHFKIENLKFKYDDQIVFDNQNFTIDRGQKLLIHGPSGCGKTTLINLMSGLLQSQFGKIIFENEDLFELSENQLDKLRAKNFGFVFQRLYLINYLNVEQNIQLANVSSNSSNMNSLIEELGLLDKRKSKIRELSVGEAQRVAIARAIVSKPKVIFADEPTSALDDNNSEKVMKLLFA
;
A
#
# COMPACT_ATOMS: atom_id res chain seq x y z
N MET A 1 -12.48 -15.05 -5.67
CA MET A 1 -11.15 -15.15 -5.06
C MET A 1 -10.30 -14.03 -5.60
N HIS A 2 -9.60 -13.29 -4.74
CA HIS A 2 -8.79 -12.13 -5.13
C HIS A 2 -7.31 -12.44 -5.02
N PHE A 3 -6.91 -13.06 -3.89
CA PHE A 3 -5.60 -13.67 -3.71
C PHE A 3 -5.71 -15.13 -3.33
N LYS A 4 -4.76 -15.94 -3.80
CA LYS A 4 -4.53 -17.30 -3.36
C LYS A 4 -3.05 -17.50 -3.09
N ILE A 5 -2.73 -17.88 -1.89
CA ILE A 5 -1.38 -18.18 -1.43
C ILE A 5 -1.29 -19.69 -1.26
N GLU A 6 -0.31 -20.32 -1.91
CA GLU A 6 -0.12 -21.77 -1.92
C GLU A 6 1.31 -22.14 -1.59
N ASN A 7 1.48 -22.95 -0.54
CA ASN A 7 2.76 -23.54 -0.11
C ASN A 7 3.89 -22.51 0.03
N LEU A 8 3.55 -21.26 0.40
CA LEU A 8 4.48 -20.15 0.50
C LEU A 8 5.53 -20.45 1.57
N LYS A 9 6.79 -20.47 1.16
CA LYS A 9 7.94 -20.53 2.06
C LYS A 9 8.84 -19.34 1.76
N PHE A 10 9.32 -18.71 2.82
CA PHE A 10 10.25 -17.60 2.66
C PHE A 10 11.24 -17.54 3.83
N LYS A 11 12.49 -17.26 3.52
CA LYS A 11 13.54 -17.04 4.52
C LYS A 11 14.43 -15.88 4.10
N TYR A 12 14.97 -15.17 5.08
CA TYR A 12 16.12 -14.30 4.92
C TYR A 12 17.36 -15.07 5.37
N ASP A 13 18.32 -15.30 4.49
CA ASP A 13 19.49 -16.15 4.74
C ASP A 13 19.05 -17.50 5.36
N ASP A 14 19.35 -17.73 6.62
CA ASP A 14 18.98 -18.96 7.34
C ASP A 14 17.75 -18.79 8.25
N GLN A 15 17.19 -17.59 8.36
CA GLN A 15 16.02 -17.32 9.21
C GLN A 15 14.73 -17.56 8.43
N ILE A 16 14.00 -18.62 8.80
CA ILE A 16 12.67 -18.90 8.23
C ILE A 16 11.67 -17.88 8.74
N VAL A 17 10.98 -17.20 7.82
CA VAL A 17 9.87 -16.26 8.10
C VAL A 17 8.54 -16.94 7.86
N PHE A 18 8.41 -17.67 6.76
CA PHE A 18 7.21 -18.44 6.43
C PHE A 18 7.59 -19.86 6.06
N ASP A 19 6.83 -20.82 6.61
CA ASP A 19 6.95 -22.24 6.25
C ASP A 19 5.57 -22.80 5.90
N ASN A 20 5.37 -23.03 4.61
CA ASN A 20 4.20 -23.67 4.04
C ASN A 20 2.85 -22.97 4.34
N GLN A 21 2.80 -21.64 4.13
CA GLN A 21 1.56 -20.87 4.33
C GLN A 21 0.58 -21.09 3.18
N ASN A 22 -0.69 -21.32 3.54
CA ASN A 22 -1.78 -21.53 2.59
C ASN A 22 -3.01 -20.77 3.07
N PHE A 23 -3.50 -19.81 2.28
CA PHE A 23 -4.75 -19.10 2.55
C PHE A 23 -5.28 -18.38 1.30
N THR A 24 -6.52 -17.96 1.35
CA THR A 24 -7.17 -17.19 0.28
C THR A 24 -7.75 -15.91 0.83
N ILE A 25 -7.83 -14.89 -0.02
CA ILE A 25 -8.48 -13.60 0.29
C ILE A 25 -9.49 -13.35 -0.83
N ASP A 26 -10.74 -13.12 -0.46
CA ASP A 26 -11.77 -12.81 -1.43
C ASP A 26 -11.85 -11.31 -1.75
N ARG A 27 -12.49 -10.97 -2.86
CA ARG A 27 -12.68 -9.58 -3.27
C ARG A 27 -13.53 -8.84 -2.24
N GLY A 28 -13.09 -7.64 -1.84
CA GLY A 28 -13.74 -6.82 -0.83
C GLY A 28 -13.48 -7.28 0.62
N GLN A 29 -12.71 -8.35 0.82
CA GLN A 29 -12.32 -8.78 2.15
C GLN A 29 -11.26 -7.83 2.74
N LYS A 30 -11.41 -7.53 4.04
CA LYS A 30 -10.45 -6.75 4.83
C LYS A 30 -9.63 -7.73 5.67
N LEU A 31 -8.32 -7.77 5.44
CA LEU A 31 -7.41 -8.65 6.16
C LEU A 31 -6.56 -7.83 7.14
N LEU A 32 -6.66 -8.14 8.43
CA LEU A 32 -5.77 -7.61 9.46
C LEU A 32 -4.66 -8.63 9.74
N ILE A 33 -3.41 -8.21 9.53
CA ILE A 33 -2.23 -8.99 9.88
C ILE A 33 -1.73 -8.48 11.23
N HIS A 34 -1.85 -9.31 12.26
CA HIS A 34 -1.44 -8.99 13.62
C HIS A 34 -0.31 -9.93 14.11
N GLY A 35 0.58 -9.39 14.94
CA GLY A 35 1.68 -10.16 15.53
C GLY A 35 2.78 -9.24 16.09
N PRO A 36 3.74 -9.79 16.85
CA PRO A 36 4.85 -9.02 17.40
C PRO A 36 5.74 -8.39 16.31
N SER A 37 6.59 -7.44 16.72
CA SER A 37 7.59 -6.89 15.81
C SER A 37 8.52 -8.00 15.31
N GLY A 38 8.88 -7.97 14.02
CA GLY A 38 9.76 -8.97 13.40
C GLY A 38 9.10 -10.30 13.02
N CYS A 39 7.79 -10.52 13.25
CA CYS A 39 7.12 -11.77 12.86
C CYS A 39 6.83 -11.92 11.35
N GLY A 40 7.25 -10.96 10.51
CA GLY A 40 7.11 -11.07 9.06
C GLY A 40 5.92 -10.33 8.43
N LYS A 41 5.21 -9.44 9.15
CA LYS A 41 4.07 -8.67 8.60
C LYS A 41 4.42 -7.91 7.33
N THR A 42 5.45 -7.07 7.40
CA THR A 42 5.97 -6.31 6.24
C THR A 42 6.47 -7.24 5.12
N THR A 43 7.10 -8.36 5.50
CA THR A 43 7.55 -9.37 4.53
C THR A 43 6.37 -9.99 3.77
N LEU A 44 5.26 -10.29 4.46
CA LEU A 44 4.05 -10.82 3.82
C LEU A 44 3.45 -9.80 2.86
N ILE A 45 3.34 -8.53 3.27
CA ILE A 45 2.88 -7.42 2.41
C ILE A 45 3.75 -7.32 1.16
N ASN A 46 5.07 -7.36 1.31
CA ASN A 46 6.01 -7.26 0.18
C ASN A 46 5.92 -8.46 -0.78
N LEU A 47 5.73 -9.68 -0.26
CA LEU A 47 5.52 -10.88 -1.08
C LEU A 47 4.18 -10.80 -1.83
N MET A 48 3.09 -10.46 -1.14
CA MET A 48 1.76 -10.34 -1.74
C MET A 48 1.64 -9.23 -2.77
N SER A 49 2.47 -8.21 -2.67
CA SER A 49 2.52 -7.10 -3.63
C SER A 49 3.52 -7.30 -4.77
N GLY A 50 4.27 -8.41 -4.76
CA GLY A 50 5.33 -8.67 -5.73
C GLY A 50 6.54 -7.74 -5.61
N LEU A 51 6.70 -7.03 -4.48
CA LEU A 51 7.91 -6.26 -4.16
C LEU A 51 9.04 -7.17 -3.68
N LEU A 52 8.69 -8.37 -3.26
CA LEU A 52 9.62 -9.43 -2.87
C LEU A 52 9.15 -10.73 -3.52
N GLN A 53 10.09 -11.55 -3.95
CA GLN A 53 9.80 -12.85 -4.55
C GLN A 53 10.25 -13.98 -3.63
N SER A 54 9.51 -15.09 -3.64
CA SER A 54 9.91 -16.33 -2.99
C SER A 54 10.31 -17.36 -4.03
N GLN A 55 11.27 -18.23 -3.66
CA GLN A 55 11.65 -19.36 -4.49
C GLN A 55 10.67 -20.55 -4.35
N PHE A 56 9.78 -20.54 -3.36
CA PHE A 56 8.89 -21.65 -3.06
C PHE A 56 7.46 -21.16 -2.84
N GLY A 57 6.51 -21.90 -3.41
CA GLY A 57 5.10 -21.58 -3.36
C GLY A 57 4.67 -20.60 -4.43
N LYS A 58 3.44 -20.15 -4.34
CA LYS A 58 2.80 -19.24 -5.30
C LYS A 58 1.98 -18.18 -4.60
N ILE A 59 1.94 -17.00 -5.20
CA ILE A 59 0.97 -15.95 -4.84
C ILE A 59 0.22 -15.56 -6.10
N ILE A 60 -1.01 -15.98 -6.18
CA ILE A 60 -1.87 -15.77 -7.34
C ILE A 60 -2.80 -14.59 -7.06
N PHE A 61 -2.75 -13.56 -7.88
CA PHE A 61 -3.65 -12.42 -7.89
C PHE A 61 -4.50 -12.43 -9.17
N GLU A 62 -5.82 -12.52 -9.04
CA GLU A 62 -6.79 -12.54 -10.17
C GLU A 62 -6.36 -13.50 -11.31
N ASN A 63 -5.88 -14.71 -10.98
CA ASN A 63 -5.40 -15.77 -11.86
C ASN A 63 -3.98 -15.61 -12.44
N GLU A 64 -3.22 -14.60 -12.05
CA GLU A 64 -1.83 -14.43 -12.42
C GLU A 64 -0.92 -14.77 -11.23
N ASP A 65 0.04 -15.68 -11.40
CA ASP A 65 1.05 -15.98 -10.39
C ASP A 65 2.10 -14.87 -10.41
N LEU A 66 2.19 -14.11 -9.32
CA LEU A 66 3.08 -12.96 -9.23
C LEU A 66 4.56 -13.32 -9.35
N PHE A 67 4.93 -14.56 -8.98
CA PHE A 67 6.31 -15.01 -9.03
C PHE A 67 6.75 -15.46 -10.43
N GLU A 68 5.81 -15.69 -11.36
CA GLU A 68 6.08 -15.99 -12.77
C GLU A 68 6.16 -14.74 -13.66
N LEU A 69 5.76 -13.57 -13.13
CA LEU A 69 5.77 -12.33 -13.89
C LEU A 69 7.16 -11.69 -13.93
N SER A 70 7.52 -11.12 -15.08
CA SER A 70 8.69 -10.25 -15.20
C SER A 70 8.50 -8.93 -14.42
N GLU A 71 9.60 -8.26 -14.04
CA GLU A 71 9.54 -6.97 -13.34
C GLU A 71 8.66 -5.94 -14.06
N ASN A 72 8.75 -5.84 -15.40
CA ASN A 72 7.91 -4.93 -16.17
C ASN A 72 6.41 -5.27 -16.10
N GLN A 73 6.06 -6.54 -15.99
CA GLN A 73 4.67 -6.98 -15.82
C GLN A 73 4.19 -6.70 -14.40
N LEU A 74 5.02 -6.98 -13.39
CA LEU A 74 4.75 -6.65 -11.99
C LEU A 74 4.55 -5.14 -11.79
N ASP A 75 5.40 -4.30 -12.39
CA ASP A 75 5.27 -2.84 -12.31
C ASP A 75 3.93 -2.36 -12.88
N LYS A 76 3.53 -2.85 -14.04
CA LYS A 76 2.24 -2.54 -14.64
C LYS A 76 1.06 -3.02 -13.80
N LEU A 77 1.17 -4.23 -13.23
CA LEU A 77 0.16 -4.81 -12.37
C LEU A 77 0.02 -3.98 -11.08
N ARG A 78 1.14 -3.64 -10.43
CA ARG A 78 1.17 -2.78 -9.23
C ARG A 78 0.57 -1.42 -9.49
N ALA A 79 1.03 -0.73 -10.53
CA ALA A 79 0.55 0.60 -10.90
C ALA A 79 -0.96 0.65 -11.15
N LYS A 80 -1.52 -0.41 -11.72
CA LYS A 80 -2.95 -0.50 -12.06
C LYS A 80 -3.84 -0.92 -10.90
N ASN A 81 -3.35 -1.81 -10.03
CA ASN A 81 -4.21 -2.54 -9.10
C ASN A 81 -3.89 -2.29 -7.62
N PHE A 82 -2.70 -1.80 -7.27
CA PHE A 82 -2.24 -1.75 -5.88
C PHE A 82 -1.99 -0.32 -5.41
N GLY A 83 -2.46 -0.02 -4.20
CA GLY A 83 -2.11 1.18 -3.45
C GLY A 83 -1.23 0.79 -2.25
N PHE A 84 -0.27 1.64 -1.90
CA PHE A 84 0.68 1.35 -0.83
C PHE A 84 0.71 2.48 0.19
N VAL A 85 0.50 2.13 1.46
CA VAL A 85 0.78 2.98 2.61
C VAL A 85 1.86 2.27 3.43
N PHE A 86 3.10 2.70 3.27
CA PHE A 86 4.24 2.13 4.00
C PHE A 86 4.43 2.84 5.35
N GLN A 87 5.00 2.15 6.32
CA GLN A 87 5.43 2.73 7.59
C GLN A 87 6.42 3.90 7.35
N ARG A 88 7.40 3.73 6.45
CA ARG A 88 8.20 4.83 5.90
C ARG A 88 7.49 5.38 4.68
N LEU A 89 7.07 6.65 4.72
CA LEU A 89 6.12 7.23 3.76
C LEU A 89 6.61 7.32 2.31
N TYR A 90 7.91 7.28 2.07
CA TYR A 90 8.55 7.40 0.74
C TYR A 90 8.00 8.58 -0.10
N LEU A 91 7.74 9.70 0.55
CA LEU A 91 7.38 10.93 -0.13
C LEU A 91 8.62 11.60 -0.71
N ILE A 92 8.46 12.23 -1.86
CA ILE A 92 9.55 12.91 -2.55
C ILE A 92 9.65 14.34 -2.02
N ASN A 93 10.68 14.64 -1.25
CA ASN A 93 10.83 15.88 -0.48
C ASN A 93 10.89 17.17 -1.31
N TYR A 94 11.38 17.12 -2.55
CA TYR A 94 11.45 18.26 -3.45
C TYR A 94 10.13 18.53 -4.21
N LEU A 95 9.20 17.59 -4.20
CA LEU A 95 7.86 17.75 -4.73
C LEU A 95 6.91 18.33 -3.66
N ASN A 96 5.86 19.03 -4.10
CA ASN A 96 4.79 19.46 -3.22
C ASN A 96 3.76 18.34 -2.99
N VAL A 97 2.74 18.60 -2.16
CA VAL A 97 1.66 17.66 -1.84
C VAL A 97 0.99 17.13 -3.11
N GLU A 98 0.50 18.05 -3.95
CA GLU A 98 -0.20 17.71 -5.19
C GLU A 98 0.66 16.85 -6.12
N GLN A 99 1.92 17.22 -6.30
CA GLN A 99 2.86 16.49 -7.15
C GLN A 99 3.14 15.08 -6.62
N ASN A 100 3.28 14.91 -5.29
CA ASN A 100 3.44 13.57 -4.69
C ASN A 100 2.24 12.67 -4.93
N ILE A 101 1.01 13.22 -4.82
CA ILE A 101 -0.22 12.47 -5.10
C ILE A 101 -0.32 12.14 -6.59
N GLN A 102 0.01 13.11 -7.45
CA GLN A 102 -0.04 12.95 -8.90
C GLN A 102 0.86 11.82 -9.43
N LEU A 103 1.97 11.49 -8.76
CA LEU A 103 2.84 10.37 -9.16
C LEU A 103 2.11 9.03 -9.26
N ALA A 104 1.09 8.81 -8.45
CA ALA A 104 0.31 7.57 -8.47
C ALA A 104 -1.01 7.70 -9.26
N ASN A 105 -1.33 8.88 -9.80
CA ASN A 105 -2.57 9.11 -10.53
C ASN A 105 -2.45 8.66 -11.99
N VAL A 106 -2.45 7.36 -12.22
CA VAL A 106 -2.31 6.75 -13.56
C VAL A 106 -3.46 7.16 -14.50
N SER A 107 -4.66 7.39 -13.96
CA SER A 107 -5.86 7.76 -14.76
C SER A 107 -5.93 9.23 -15.14
N SER A 108 -5.03 10.08 -14.63
CA SER A 108 -5.01 11.54 -14.83
C SER A 108 -6.34 12.25 -14.48
N ASN A 109 -7.17 11.64 -13.64
CA ASN A 109 -8.46 12.19 -13.24
C ASN A 109 -8.28 13.24 -12.14
N SER A 110 -8.23 14.51 -12.54
CA SER A 110 -8.01 15.66 -11.64
C SER A 110 -9.15 15.86 -10.64
N SER A 111 -10.39 15.48 -10.97
CA SER A 111 -11.54 15.66 -10.06
C SER A 111 -11.42 14.77 -8.83
N ASN A 112 -11.00 13.52 -9.00
CA ASN A 112 -10.79 12.59 -7.91
C ASN A 112 -9.69 13.06 -6.93
N MET A 113 -8.60 13.62 -7.46
CA MET A 113 -7.50 14.15 -6.65
C MET A 113 -7.92 15.37 -5.81
N ASN A 114 -8.70 16.29 -6.39
CA ASN A 114 -9.16 17.48 -5.68
C ASN A 114 -10.06 17.13 -4.49
N SER A 115 -11.07 16.27 -4.70
CA SER A 115 -11.95 15.79 -3.63
C SER A 115 -11.16 15.10 -2.52
N LEU A 116 -10.17 14.30 -2.90
CA LEU A 116 -9.34 13.56 -1.93
C LEU A 116 -8.46 14.49 -1.09
N ILE A 117 -7.85 15.51 -1.70
CA ILE A 117 -7.05 16.53 -0.99
C ILE A 117 -7.93 17.28 0.02
N GLU A 118 -9.16 17.63 -0.35
CA GLU A 118 -10.12 18.30 0.52
C GLU A 118 -10.56 17.41 1.68
N GLU A 119 -10.95 16.17 1.39
CA GLU A 119 -11.42 15.18 2.38
C GLU A 119 -10.36 14.85 3.44
N LEU A 120 -9.09 14.85 3.03
CA LEU A 120 -7.95 14.65 3.93
C LEU A 120 -7.49 15.93 4.66
N GLY A 121 -8.17 17.07 4.45
CA GLY A 121 -7.82 18.34 5.07
C GLY A 121 -6.43 18.84 4.67
N LEU A 122 -6.07 18.67 3.39
CA LEU A 122 -4.78 19.07 2.83
C LEU A 122 -4.89 20.25 1.84
N LEU A 123 -6.07 20.91 1.77
CA LEU A 123 -6.33 21.93 0.77
C LEU A 123 -5.34 23.09 0.90
N ASP A 124 -5.17 23.61 2.12
CA ASP A 124 -4.27 24.74 2.42
C ASP A 124 -2.78 24.37 2.25
N LYS A 125 -2.47 23.07 2.26
CA LYS A 125 -1.12 22.52 2.11
C LYS A 125 -0.80 22.02 0.72
N ARG A 126 -1.75 22.12 -0.22
CA ARG A 126 -1.64 21.55 -1.57
C ARG A 126 -0.33 21.87 -2.29
N LYS A 127 0.17 23.10 -2.15
CA LYS A 127 1.43 23.57 -2.76
C LYS A 127 2.63 23.55 -1.82
N SER A 128 2.44 23.16 -0.55
CA SER A 128 3.53 23.05 0.42
C SER A 128 4.49 21.91 0.07
N LYS A 129 5.77 22.10 0.36
CA LYS A 129 6.78 21.03 0.23
C LYS A 129 6.61 20.04 1.37
N ILE A 130 6.97 18.77 1.14
CA ILE A 130 6.83 17.70 2.14
C ILE A 130 7.56 18.03 3.44
N ARG A 131 8.74 18.67 3.37
CA ARG A 131 9.51 19.10 4.55
C ARG A 131 8.83 20.16 5.44
N GLU A 132 7.77 20.80 4.93
CA GLU A 132 7.01 21.84 5.63
C GLU A 132 5.79 21.28 6.35
N LEU A 133 5.53 19.99 6.18
CA LEU A 133 4.39 19.28 6.74
C LEU A 133 4.73 18.70 8.11
N SER A 134 3.73 18.65 8.98
CA SER A 134 3.76 17.79 10.15
C SER A 134 3.77 16.31 9.75
N VAL A 135 4.17 15.42 10.67
CA VAL A 135 4.19 13.98 10.43
C VAL A 135 2.79 13.46 10.03
N GLY A 136 1.75 13.93 10.71
CA GLY A 136 0.37 13.55 10.39
C GLY A 136 -0.10 14.06 9.02
N GLU A 137 0.29 15.29 8.60
CA GLU A 137 0.01 15.79 7.25
C GLU A 137 0.73 14.95 6.19
N ALA A 138 2.00 14.64 6.39
CA ALA A 138 2.77 13.79 5.50
C ALA A 138 2.16 12.37 5.39
N GLN A 139 1.68 11.80 6.50
CA GLN A 139 0.95 10.53 6.50
C GLN A 139 -0.31 10.60 5.62
N ARG A 140 -1.12 11.68 5.76
CA ARG A 140 -2.31 11.86 4.92
C ARG A 140 -1.97 12.03 3.43
N VAL A 141 -0.85 12.66 3.09
CA VAL A 141 -0.35 12.72 1.71
C VAL A 141 0.00 11.33 1.16
N ALA A 142 0.66 10.49 1.96
CA ALA A 142 1.00 9.12 1.57
C ALA A 142 -0.26 8.28 1.33
N ILE A 143 -1.29 8.46 2.16
CA ILE A 143 -2.59 7.81 2.00
C ILE A 143 -3.30 8.31 0.74
N ALA A 144 -3.37 9.62 0.52
CA ALA A 144 -3.94 10.20 -0.70
C ALA A 144 -3.27 9.60 -1.95
N ARG A 145 -1.93 9.52 -1.95
CA ARG A 145 -1.17 8.90 -3.03
C ARG A 145 -1.55 7.43 -3.23
N ALA A 146 -1.76 6.67 -2.16
CA ALA A 146 -2.11 5.26 -2.25
C ALA A 146 -3.49 5.00 -2.87
N ILE A 147 -4.47 5.91 -2.65
CA ILE A 147 -5.87 5.67 -3.04
C ILE A 147 -6.33 6.49 -4.26
N VAL A 148 -5.54 7.46 -4.73
CA VAL A 148 -5.94 8.39 -5.81
C VAL A 148 -6.32 7.69 -7.12
N SER A 149 -5.67 6.58 -7.45
CA SER A 149 -5.95 5.76 -8.64
C SER A 149 -7.10 4.77 -8.47
N LYS A 150 -7.76 4.74 -7.30
CA LYS A 150 -8.80 3.76 -6.95
C LYS A 150 -8.33 2.31 -7.15
N PRO A 151 -7.26 1.90 -6.46
CA PRO A 151 -6.69 0.57 -6.62
C PRO A 151 -7.68 -0.52 -6.18
N LYS A 152 -7.52 -1.73 -6.70
CA LYS A 152 -8.31 -2.90 -6.28
C LYS A 152 -7.89 -3.42 -4.89
N VAL A 153 -6.63 -3.20 -4.52
CA VAL A 153 -6.04 -3.64 -3.26
C VAL A 153 -5.23 -2.51 -2.65
N ILE A 154 -5.37 -2.32 -1.35
CA ILE A 154 -4.52 -1.41 -0.58
C ILE A 154 -3.70 -2.24 0.40
N PHE A 155 -2.40 -2.14 0.30
CA PHE A 155 -1.45 -2.65 1.28
C PHE A 155 -1.08 -1.52 2.24
N ALA A 156 -1.36 -1.71 3.53
CA ALA A 156 -1.10 -0.72 4.55
C ALA A 156 -0.27 -1.33 5.70
N ASP A 157 0.91 -0.78 5.92
CA ASP A 157 1.80 -1.16 7.01
C ASP A 157 1.84 -0.02 8.04
N GLU A 158 1.16 -0.22 9.17
CA GLU A 158 0.98 0.76 10.24
C GLU A 158 0.44 2.14 9.80
N PRO A 159 -0.68 2.21 9.05
CA PRO A 159 -1.13 3.43 8.36
C PRO A 159 -1.55 4.57 9.31
N THR A 160 -1.71 4.30 10.59
CA THR A 160 -2.17 5.28 11.59
C THR A 160 -1.17 5.54 12.72
N SER A 161 0.01 4.94 12.68
CA SER A 161 1.00 5.01 13.77
C SER A 161 1.46 6.43 14.14
N ALA A 162 1.35 7.39 13.21
CA ALA A 162 1.74 8.79 13.40
C ALA A 162 0.55 9.75 13.51
N LEU A 163 -0.68 9.25 13.68
CA LEU A 163 -1.90 10.03 13.72
C LEU A 163 -2.54 10.00 15.12
N ASP A 164 -3.22 11.09 15.49
CA ASP A 164 -4.15 11.09 16.62
C ASP A 164 -5.42 10.28 16.29
N ASP A 165 -6.24 10.01 17.32
CA ASP A 165 -7.42 9.15 17.20
C ASP A 165 -8.42 9.66 16.16
N ASN A 166 -8.68 10.98 16.10
CA ASN A 166 -9.65 11.57 15.17
C ASN A 166 -9.16 11.43 13.71
N ASN A 167 -7.88 11.67 13.46
CA ASN A 167 -7.31 11.53 12.13
C ASN A 167 -7.18 10.05 11.76
N SER A 168 -6.87 9.18 12.70
CA SER A 168 -6.83 7.72 12.50
C SER A 168 -8.19 7.19 12.05
N GLU A 169 -9.30 7.62 12.70
CA GLU A 169 -10.64 7.19 12.31
C GLU A 169 -11.02 7.65 10.90
N LYS A 170 -10.69 8.89 10.51
CA LYS A 170 -10.92 9.40 9.15
C LYS A 170 -10.16 8.61 8.11
N VAL A 171 -8.88 8.35 8.37
CA VAL A 171 -8.02 7.57 7.49
C VAL A 171 -8.54 6.14 7.34
N MET A 172 -8.92 5.48 8.42
CA MET A 172 -9.46 4.13 8.36
C MET A 172 -10.78 4.09 7.57
N LYS A 173 -11.65 5.08 7.73
CA LYS A 173 -12.88 5.19 6.91
C LYS A 173 -12.56 5.28 5.42
N LEU A 174 -11.55 6.08 5.03
CA LEU A 174 -11.13 6.20 3.63
C LEU A 174 -10.49 4.93 3.07
N LEU A 175 -9.67 4.24 3.86
CA LEU A 175 -9.04 2.99 3.43
C LEU A 175 -10.04 1.83 3.30
N PHE A 176 -11.21 1.94 3.98
CA PHE A 176 -12.22 0.90 4.00
C PHE A 176 -13.50 1.25 3.23
N ALA A 177 -13.56 2.40 2.58
CA ALA A 177 -14.63 2.77 1.66
C ALA A 177 -14.53 2.02 0.32
#